data_00f9639d0d700027ebffe3dd688b55aa
#
_entry.id   00f9639d0d700027ebffe3dd688b55aa
#
_cell.length_a   1.000
_cell.length_b   1.000
_cell.length_c   1.000
_cell.angle_alpha   90.00
_cell.angle_beta   90.00
_cell.angle_gamma   90.00
#
_symmetry.space_group_name_H-M   'P 1'
#
loop_
_entity.id
_entity.type
_entity.pdbx_description
1 polymer ?
#
loop_
_entity_poly.entity_id
_entity_poly.type
_entity_poly.pdbx_seq_one_letter_code
_entity_poly.pdbx_strand_id
1 'polypeptide(L)' 'MEEFVYEVIVDICARTFKLKSSDGDNKIIACEDSEEFMRVLEVCDQMLEPYMIKYADLVLTSDK' A
#
# COMPACT_ATOMS: atom_id res chain seq x y z
N MET A 1 -9.41 19.32 11.66
CA MET A 1 -8.20 18.91 10.97
C MET A 1 -8.45 17.68 10.13
N GLU A 2 -8.02 17.71 8.91
CA GLU A 2 -8.29 16.61 8.03
C GLU A 2 -7.15 15.64 7.96
N GLU A 3 -7.52 14.39 7.89
CA GLU A 3 -6.56 13.31 7.79
C GLU A 3 -6.50 12.85 6.34
N PHE A 4 -5.31 12.58 5.86
CA PHE A 4 -5.19 12.05 4.52
C PHE A 4 -4.06 11.05 4.47
N VAL A 5 -4.14 10.15 3.49
CA VAL A 5 -3.13 9.13 3.29
C VAL A 5 -2.04 9.73 2.42
N TYR A 6 -0.79 9.62 2.86
CA TYR A 6 0.32 10.14 2.07
C TYR A 6 1.28 9.06 1.60
N GLU A 7 1.11 7.85 2.07
CA GLU A 7 1.98 6.77 1.63
C GLU A 7 1.27 5.45 1.78
N VAL A 8 1.44 4.58 0.79
CA VAL A 8 0.89 3.24 0.83
C VAL A 8 2.03 2.26 0.57
N ILE A 9 2.19 1.29 1.44
CA ILE A 9 3.18 0.25 1.27
C ILE A 9 2.46 -1.01 0.85
N VAL A 10 2.80 -1.52 -0.32
CA VAL A 10 2.15 -2.67 -0.91
C VAL A 10 3.00 -3.91 -0.65
N ASP A 11 2.41 -4.91 -0.03
CA ASP A 11 3.08 -6.18 0.22
C ASP A 11 2.42 -7.23 -0.64
N ILE A 12 3.05 -7.57 -1.73
CA ILE A 12 2.46 -8.49 -2.70
C ILE A 12 2.39 -9.90 -2.12
N CYS A 13 3.40 -10.30 -1.39
CA CYS A 13 3.42 -11.65 -0.84
C CYS A 13 2.31 -11.87 0.17
N ALA A 14 2.07 -10.88 1.00
CA ALA A 14 1.04 -10.98 2.02
C ALA A 14 -0.31 -10.48 1.53
N ARG A 15 -0.37 -9.88 0.37
CA ARG A 15 -1.57 -9.28 -0.18
C ARG A 15 -2.16 -8.26 0.77
N THR A 16 -1.31 -7.38 1.27
CA THR A 16 -1.75 -6.35 2.20
C THR A 16 -1.30 -4.98 1.72
N PHE A 17 -2.01 -3.97 2.20
CA PHE A 17 -1.67 -2.58 1.96
C PHE A 17 -1.56 -1.90 3.31
N LYS A 18 -0.45 -1.23 3.55
CA LYS A 18 -0.28 -0.47 4.76
C LYS A 18 -0.42 1.00 4.43
N LEU A 19 -1.44 1.62 4.97
CA LEU A 19 -1.73 3.02 4.69
C LEU A 19 -1.19 3.88 5.81
N LYS A 20 -0.41 4.89 5.44
CA LYS A 20 0.10 5.85 6.41
C LYS A 20 -0.61 7.18 6.23
N SER A 21 -1.14 7.70 7.30
CA SER A 21 -1.89 8.93 7.22
C SER A 21 -1.18 10.07 7.95
N SER A 22 -1.64 11.27 7.67
CA SER A 22 -0.97 12.47 8.14
C SER A 22 -1.02 12.64 9.64
N ASP A 23 -1.96 11.98 10.30
CA ASP A 23 -2.06 12.11 11.75
C ASP A 23 -1.26 11.04 12.49
N GLY A 24 -0.50 10.24 11.77
CA GLY A 24 0.33 9.25 12.39
C GLY A 24 -0.28 7.88 12.51
N ASP A 25 -1.53 7.72 12.13
CA ASP A 25 -2.16 6.42 12.18
C ASP A 25 -1.73 5.57 11.00
N ASN A 26 -1.63 4.28 11.24
CA ASN A 26 -1.37 3.32 10.20
C ASN A 26 -2.51 2.33 10.14
N LYS A 27 -2.94 2.00 8.94
CA LYS A 27 -3.98 1.01 8.76
C LYS A 27 -3.49 -0.07 7.82
N ILE A 28 -3.91 -1.29 8.06
CA ILE A 28 -3.52 -2.39 7.21
C ILE A 28 -4.77 -2.99 6.62
N ILE A 29 -4.79 -3.11 5.30
CA ILE A 29 -5.89 -3.73 4.59
C ILE A 29 -5.40 -5.05 4.06
N ALA A 30 -6.01 -6.14 4.49
CA ALA A 30 -5.65 -7.47 4.03
C ALA A 30 -6.66 -7.93 3.01
N CYS A 31 -6.18 -8.41 1.88
CA CYS A 31 -7.05 -8.91 0.82
C CYS A 31 -7.05 -10.42 0.84
N GLU A 32 -8.21 -11.00 0.56
CA GLU A 32 -8.34 -12.44 0.68
C GLU A 32 -7.81 -13.18 -0.53
N ASP A 33 -7.89 -12.57 -1.69
CA ASP A 33 -7.39 -13.24 -2.87
C ASP A 33 -6.72 -12.21 -3.77
N SER A 34 -6.08 -12.70 -4.82
CA SER A 34 -5.31 -11.82 -5.68
C SER A 34 -6.19 -10.91 -6.51
N GLU A 35 -7.40 -11.34 -6.81
CA GLU A 35 -8.29 -10.48 -7.58
C GLU A 35 -8.67 -9.24 -6.79
N GLU A 36 -9.01 -9.43 -5.54
CA GLU A 36 -9.29 -8.29 -4.67
C GLU A 36 -8.08 -7.41 -4.50
N PHE A 37 -6.92 -8.05 -4.34
CA PHE A 37 -5.68 -7.30 -4.19
C PHE A 37 -5.42 -6.41 -5.40
N MET A 38 -5.62 -6.94 -6.59
CA MET A 38 -5.37 -6.17 -7.80
C MET A 38 -6.35 -5.01 -7.94
N ARG A 39 -7.58 -5.21 -7.51
CA ARG A 39 -8.55 -4.13 -7.56
C ARG A 39 -8.17 -2.99 -6.65
N VAL A 40 -7.77 -3.32 -5.43
CA VAL A 40 -7.37 -2.27 -4.48
C VAL A 40 -6.13 -1.57 -4.98
N LEU A 41 -5.19 -2.32 -5.54
CA LEU A 41 -3.98 -1.73 -6.07
C LEU A 41 -4.30 -0.76 -7.20
N GLU A 42 -5.23 -1.14 -8.06
CA GLU A 42 -5.61 -0.28 -9.17
C GLU A 42 -6.23 1.03 -8.67
N VAL A 43 -7.07 0.94 -7.66
CA VAL A 43 -7.68 2.13 -7.08
C VAL A 43 -6.61 3.03 -6.48
N CYS A 44 -5.67 2.45 -5.75
CA CYS A 44 -4.58 3.23 -5.18
C CYS A 44 -3.77 3.92 -6.28
N ASP A 45 -3.52 3.20 -7.35
CA ASP A 45 -2.74 3.74 -8.45
C ASP A 45 -3.43 4.91 -9.11
N GLN A 46 -4.76 4.90 -9.14
CA GLN A 46 -5.51 5.98 -9.73
C GLN A 46 -5.65 7.19 -8.82
N MET A 47 -5.74 6.96 -7.52
CA MET A 47 -6.03 8.02 -6.58
C MET A 47 -4.78 8.63 -5.97
N LEU A 48 -3.66 7.92 -5.98
CA LEU A 48 -2.44 8.40 -5.36
C LEU A 48 -1.38 8.64 -6.42
N GLU A 49 -0.46 9.55 -6.10
CA GLU A 49 0.67 9.77 -6.97
C GLU A 49 1.61 8.56 -6.92
N PRO A 50 2.33 8.27 -8.01
CA PRO A 50 3.20 7.10 -8.00
C PRO A 50 4.23 7.10 -6.89
N TYR A 51 4.72 8.27 -6.50
CA TYR A 51 5.75 8.33 -5.47
C TYR A 51 5.20 8.00 -4.09
N MET A 52 3.88 7.96 -3.95
CA MET A 52 3.27 7.63 -2.67
C MET A 52 3.11 6.12 -2.49
N ILE A 53 3.32 5.35 -3.53
CA ILE A 53 3.12 3.91 -3.48
C ILE A 53 4.48 3.22 -3.47
N LYS A 54 4.71 2.41 -2.45
CA LYS A 54 5.97 1.69 -2.30
C LYS A 54 5.69 0.21 -2.17
N TYR A 55 6.66 -0.59 -2.58
CA TYR A 55 6.50 -2.03 -2.57
C TYR A 55 7.46 -2.63 -1.56
N ALA A 56 6.89 -3.28 -0.56
CA ALA A 56 7.69 -3.77 0.55
C ALA A 56 8.65 -4.87 0.16
N ASP A 57 8.23 -5.77 -0.70
CA ASP A 57 9.07 -6.92 -1.00
C ASP A 57 10.25 -6.58 -1.89
N LEU A 58 10.29 -5.40 -2.44
CA LEU A 58 11.47 -5.00 -3.19
C LEU A 58 12.68 -4.89 -2.30
N VAL A 59 12.45 -4.55 -1.06
CA VAL A 59 13.54 -4.42 -0.12
C VAL A 59 14.23 -5.75 0.08
N LEU A 60 13.47 -6.81 0.11
CA LEU A 60 14.03 -8.11 0.32
C LEU A 60 14.89 -8.57 -0.83
N THR A 61 14.45 -8.29 -2.03
CA THR A 61 15.18 -8.77 -3.18
C THR A 61 16.48 -8.03 -3.38
N SER A 62 16.57 -6.86 -2.90
CA SER A 62 17.77 -6.09 -3.10
C SER A 62 18.89 -6.59 -2.25
N ASP A 63 18.60 -7.49 -1.40
CA ASP A 63 19.55 -8.03 -0.55
C ASP A 63 20.36 -9.08 -1.19
N LYS A 64 20.66 -9.26 -1.52
CA LYS A 64 21.35 -10.27 -1.79
C LYS A 64 22.24 -10.28 -1.99
#